data_b6edbc21bc3d38a0a1cf943b62595201
#
_entry.id   b6edbc21bc3d38a0a1cf943b62595201
#
_cell.length_a   1.000
_cell.length_b   1.000
_cell.length_c   1.000
_cell.angle_alpha   90.00
_cell.angle_beta   90.00
_cell.angle_gamma   90.00
#
_symmetry.space_group_name_H-M   'P 1'
#
loop_
_entity.id
_entity.type
_entity.pdbx_description
1 polymer ?
#
loop_
_entity_poly.entity_id
_entity_poly.type
_entity_poly.pdbx_seq_one_letter_code
_entity_poly.pdbx_strand_id
1 'polypeptide(L)'
;MPTGGASHHGSVTAFRLISLPMHAALELLTGLAVMIAPFALSFGPGGTVVAVALGAVLAGLALAGAGEPAGLRVATHFAFDQTIVVVLVGAAVAVALAGDRGAAVTLATASAMQLALSLTTRYSTRGA
;
A
#
# COMPACT_ATOMS: atom_id res chain seq x y z
N MET A 1 0.20 23.39 44.35
CA MET A 1 -0.32 23.72 43.03
C MET A 1 0.33 22.82 42.00
N PRO A 2 -0.31 21.84 41.46
CA PRO A 2 0.30 21.12 40.36
C PRO A 2 0.27 22.00 39.12
N THR A 3 1.43 22.45 38.71
CA THR A 3 1.59 23.05 37.41
C THR A 3 1.40 21.98 36.38
N GLY A 4 0.31 22.07 35.64
CA GLY A 4 0.02 21.15 34.56
C GLY A 4 1.15 21.20 33.54
N GLY A 5 1.92 20.12 33.49
CA GLY A 5 2.87 19.92 32.43
C GLY A 5 2.11 19.84 31.11
N ALA A 6 2.29 20.84 30.27
CA ALA A 6 1.80 20.77 28.90
C ALA A 6 2.51 19.61 28.22
N SER A 7 1.79 18.52 28.06
CA SER A 7 2.28 17.38 27.30
C SER A 7 2.38 17.80 25.83
N HIS A 8 3.58 17.99 25.39
CA HIS A 8 3.87 18.23 23.98
C HIS A 8 3.63 16.93 23.19
N HIS A 9 2.39 16.68 22.80
CA HIS A 9 2.05 15.57 21.90
C HIS A 9 1.96 16.01 20.43
N GLY A 10 2.65 17.11 20.06
CA GLY A 10 2.36 17.76 18.79
C GLY A 10 3.23 17.40 17.60
N SER A 11 4.39 16.76 17.76
CA SER A 11 5.39 16.79 16.69
C SER A 11 5.49 15.57 15.79
N VAL A 12 4.92 14.41 16.18
CA VAL A 12 5.11 13.15 15.43
C VAL A 12 3.94 12.83 14.49
N THR A 13 2.83 13.55 14.59
CA THR A 13 1.60 13.26 13.84
C THR A 13 1.47 14.03 12.53
N ALA A 14 2.40 14.93 12.20
CA ALA A 14 2.31 15.80 11.02
C ALA A 14 2.33 15.03 9.67
N PHE A 15 2.89 13.82 9.65
CA PHE A 15 3.01 13.01 8.43
C PHE A 15 2.03 11.83 8.37
N ARG A 16 1.24 11.60 9.42
CA ARG A 16 0.28 10.48 9.49
C ARG A 16 -1.13 11.00 9.32
N LEU A 17 -1.48 11.33 8.11
CA LEU A 17 -2.74 12.02 7.77
C LEU A 17 -3.88 11.06 7.46
N ILE A 18 -3.57 9.79 7.17
CA ILE A 18 -4.55 8.83 6.63
C ILE A 18 -4.96 7.84 7.71
N SER A 19 -6.28 7.66 7.86
CA SER A 19 -6.84 6.62 8.73
C SER A 19 -6.70 5.24 8.08
N LEU A 20 -6.77 4.18 8.89
CA LEU A 20 -6.74 2.80 8.37
C LEU A 20 -7.85 2.50 7.36
N PRO A 21 -9.12 2.91 7.56
CA PRO A 21 -10.15 2.74 6.54
C PRO A 21 -9.84 3.44 5.22
N MET A 22 -9.29 4.64 5.27
CA MET A 22 -8.88 5.37 4.08
C MET A 22 -7.70 4.67 3.37
N HIS A 23 -6.73 4.19 4.14
CA HIS A 23 -5.62 3.38 3.62
C HIS A 23 -6.15 2.16 2.86
N ALA A 24 -7.02 1.37 3.49
CA ALA A 24 -7.62 0.19 2.86
C ALA A 24 -8.39 0.53 1.57
N ALA A 25 -9.14 1.63 1.56
CA ALA A 25 -9.85 2.08 0.37
C ALA A 25 -8.88 2.45 -0.78
N LEU A 26 -7.83 3.20 -0.48
CA LEU A 26 -6.83 3.60 -1.46
C LEU A 26 -6.00 2.41 -1.96
N GLU A 27 -5.67 1.48 -1.08
CA GLU A 27 -4.99 0.24 -1.42
C GLU A 27 -5.85 -0.63 -2.34
N LEU A 28 -7.15 -0.77 -2.03
CA LEU A 28 -8.10 -1.47 -2.90
C LEU A 28 -8.18 -0.85 -4.29
N LEU A 29 -8.30 0.47 -4.37
CA LEU A 29 -8.32 1.19 -5.65
C LEU A 29 -7.02 0.98 -6.43
N THR A 30 -5.88 1.02 -5.76
CA THR A 30 -4.57 0.76 -6.37
C THR A 30 -4.51 -0.68 -6.91
N GLY A 31 -4.94 -1.66 -6.12
CA GLY A 31 -4.98 -3.06 -6.54
C GLY A 31 -5.85 -3.28 -7.77
N LEU A 32 -7.05 -2.71 -7.78
CA LEU A 32 -7.97 -2.80 -8.93
C LEU A 32 -7.40 -2.10 -10.17
N ALA A 33 -6.78 -0.93 -10.00
CA ALA A 33 -6.14 -0.21 -11.10
C ALA A 33 -4.99 -1.04 -11.71
N VAL A 34 -4.17 -1.66 -10.88
CA VAL A 34 -3.08 -2.54 -11.34
C VAL A 34 -3.63 -3.76 -12.09
N MET A 35 -4.75 -4.34 -11.63
CA MET A 35 -5.39 -5.47 -12.34
C MET A 35 -5.98 -5.07 -13.70
N ILE A 36 -6.47 -3.85 -13.84
CA ILE A 36 -7.10 -3.36 -15.08
C ILE A 36 -6.04 -2.85 -16.07
N ALA A 37 -4.95 -2.29 -15.58
CA ALA A 37 -3.90 -1.67 -16.40
C ALA A 37 -3.40 -2.54 -17.57
N PRO A 38 -3.18 -3.86 -17.43
CA PRO A 38 -2.72 -4.69 -18.55
C PRO A 38 -3.64 -4.64 -19.77
N PHE A 39 -4.93 -4.58 -19.55
CA PHE A 39 -5.94 -4.59 -20.61
C PHE A 39 -6.10 -3.20 -21.24
N ALA A 40 -5.99 -2.16 -20.43
CA ALA A 40 -6.06 -0.77 -20.89
C ALA A 40 -4.79 -0.32 -21.63
N LEU A 41 -3.63 -0.82 -21.22
CA LEU A 41 -2.31 -0.38 -21.71
C LEU A 41 -1.60 -1.45 -22.57
N SER A 42 -2.28 -2.58 -22.85
CA SER A 42 -1.78 -3.64 -23.72
C SER A 42 -0.40 -4.18 -23.29
N PHE A 43 -0.29 -4.65 -22.04
CA PHE A 43 0.93 -5.30 -21.57
C PHE A 43 1.18 -6.62 -22.32
N GLY A 44 2.44 -7.04 -22.36
CA GLY A 44 2.78 -8.38 -22.79
C GLY A 44 2.20 -9.45 -21.84
N PRO A 45 2.16 -10.74 -22.27
CA PRO A 45 1.56 -11.81 -21.47
C PRO A 45 2.16 -11.93 -20.06
N GLY A 46 3.48 -11.84 -19.94
CA GLY A 46 4.18 -11.89 -18.65
C GLY A 46 3.82 -10.72 -17.74
N GLY A 47 3.85 -9.50 -18.27
CA GLY A 47 3.46 -8.29 -17.55
C GLY A 47 1.99 -8.34 -17.09
N THR A 48 1.11 -8.87 -17.93
CA THR A 48 -0.31 -9.07 -17.60
C THR A 48 -0.47 -10.01 -16.41
N VAL A 49 0.16 -11.17 -16.45
CA VAL A 49 0.07 -12.16 -15.35
C VAL A 49 0.58 -11.57 -14.04
N VAL A 50 1.74 -10.91 -14.08
CA VAL A 50 2.36 -10.30 -12.89
C VAL A 50 1.46 -9.18 -12.33
N ALA A 51 0.97 -8.29 -13.18
CA ALA A 51 0.14 -7.17 -12.74
C ALA A 51 -1.20 -7.65 -12.17
N VAL A 52 -1.87 -8.59 -12.81
CA VAL A 52 -3.14 -9.15 -12.30
C VAL A 52 -2.91 -9.85 -10.96
N ALA A 53 -1.87 -10.66 -10.84
CA ALA A 53 -1.56 -11.36 -9.59
C ALA A 53 -1.26 -10.40 -8.44
N LEU A 54 -0.39 -9.41 -8.66
CA LEU A 54 -0.02 -8.43 -7.62
C LEU A 54 -1.17 -7.47 -7.29
N GLY A 55 -1.95 -7.07 -8.28
CA GLY A 55 -3.16 -6.28 -8.06
C GLY A 55 -4.19 -7.05 -7.21
N ALA A 56 -4.35 -8.34 -7.45
CA ALA A 56 -5.22 -9.20 -6.66
C ALA A 56 -4.72 -9.35 -5.21
N VAL A 57 -3.41 -9.45 -5.00
CA VAL A 57 -2.82 -9.47 -3.64
C VAL A 57 -3.09 -8.16 -2.92
N LEU A 58 -2.88 -7.01 -3.57
CA LEU A 58 -3.19 -5.70 -3.00
C LEU A 58 -4.66 -5.57 -2.61
N ALA A 59 -5.56 -5.94 -3.52
CA ALA A 59 -7.01 -5.90 -3.26
C ALA A 59 -7.40 -6.84 -2.11
N GLY A 60 -6.84 -8.04 -2.08
CA GLY A 60 -7.06 -9.00 -1.00
C GLY A 60 -6.56 -8.49 0.36
N LEU A 61 -5.38 -7.86 0.37
CA LEU A 61 -4.80 -7.28 1.59
C LEU A 61 -5.66 -6.11 2.11
N ALA A 62 -6.14 -5.26 1.21
CA ALA A 62 -7.05 -4.16 1.54
C ALA A 62 -8.36 -4.67 2.18
N LEU A 63 -8.96 -5.69 1.57
CA LEU A 63 -10.20 -6.29 2.08
C LEU A 63 -9.99 -7.01 3.42
N ALA A 64 -8.87 -7.71 3.58
CA ALA A 64 -8.52 -8.36 4.85
C ALA A 64 -8.29 -7.34 5.97
N GLY A 65 -7.70 -6.17 5.66
CA GLY A 65 -7.47 -5.11 6.64
C GLY A 65 -8.73 -4.36 7.06
N ALA A 66 -9.74 -4.32 6.19
CA ALA A 66 -10.96 -3.53 6.42
C ALA A 66 -11.92 -4.15 7.45
N GLY A 67 -11.86 -5.46 7.70
CA GLY A 67 -12.85 -6.20 8.47
C GLY A 67 -12.45 -6.57 9.90
N GLU A 68 -11.27 -6.17 10.38
CA GLU A 68 -10.71 -6.80 11.56
C GLU A 68 -10.45 -5.84 12.73
N PRO A 69 -10.66 -6.29 13.98
CA PRO A 69 -10.35 -5.48 15.15
C PRO A 69 -8.84 -5.19 15.24
N ALA A 70 -8.52 -4.01 15.73
CA ALA A 70 -7.18 -3.51 15.93
C ALA A 70 -6.33 -4.39 16.88
N GLY A 71 -5.01 -4.27 16.80
CA GLY A 71 -4.08 -4.96 17.68
C GLY A 71 -2.98 -5.68 16.90
N LEU A 72 -2.76 -6.96 17.16
CA LEU A 72 -1.75 -7.77 16.46
C LEU A 72 -1.86 -7.69 14.93
N ARG A 73 -3.08 -7.50 14.42
CA ARG A 73 -3.34 -7.39 12.99
C ARG A 73 -2.82 -6.10 12.37
N VAL A 74 -2.76 -5.01 13.10
CA VAL A 74 -2.19 -3.75 12.62
C VAL A 74 -0.69 -3.93 12.33
N ALA A 75 0.05 -4.56 13.23
CA ALA A 75 1.47 -4.84 13.03
C ALA A 75 1.69 -5.81 11.85
N THR A 76 0.85 -6.83 11.72
CA THR A 76 0.89 -7.78 10.61
C THR A 76 0.58 -7.09 9.28
N HIS A 77 -0.45 -6.26 9.24
CA HIS A 77 -0.80 -5.50 8.05
C HIS A 77 0.34 -4.58 7.60
N PHE A 78 0.94 -3.87 8.54
CA PHE A 78 2.12 -3.03 8.27
C PHE A 78 3.29 -3.84 7.68
N ALA A 79 3.56 -5.04 8.22
CA ALA A 79 4.61 -5.92 7.70
C ALA A 79 4.31 -6.37 6.27
N PHE A 80 3.05 -6.70 5.97
CA PHE A 80 2.62 -7.03 4.60
C PHE A 80 2.74 -5.83 3.65
N ASP A 81 2.38 -4.63 4.11
CA ASP A 81 2.51 -3.41 3.31
C ASP A 81 3.97 -3.16 2.90
N GLN A 82 4.91 -3.33 3.82
CA GLN A 82 6.33 -3.18 3.51
C GLN A 82 6.83 -4.28 2.56
N THR A 83 6.37 -5.50 2.77
CA THR A 83 6.73 -6.63 1.90
C THR A 83 6.22 -6.41 0.48
N ILE A 84 4.99 -5.96 0.31
CA ILE A 84 4.42 -5.75 -1.01
C ILE A 84 5.12 -4.61 -1.78
N VAL A 85 5.60 -3.57 -1.08
CA VAL A 85 6.42 -2.52 -1.70
C VAL A 85 7.67 -3.13 -2.34
N VAL A 86 8.38 -3.98 -1.60
CA VAL A 86 9.59 -4.65 -2.10
C VAL A 86 9.27 -5.59 -3.26
N VAL A 87 8.20 -6.35 -3.16
CA VAL A 87 7.74 -7.26 -4.22
C VAL A 87 7.38 -6.49 -5.48
N LEU A 88 6.67 -5.37 -5.36
CA LEU A 88 6.29 -4.52 -6.50
C LEU A 88 7.52 -3.93 -7.20
N VAL A 89 8.52 -3.47 -6.43
CA VAL A 89 9.79 -2.99 -7.01
C VAL A 89 10.51 -4.11 -7.75
N GLY A 90 10.65 -5.27 -7.13
CA GLY A 90 11.28 -6.44 -7.76
C GLY A 90 10.57 -6.88 -9.03
N ALA A 91 9.25 -6.91 -9.01
CA ALA A 91 8.44 -7.24 -10.18
C ALA A 91 8.57 -6.18 -11.28
N ALA A 92 8.58 -4.89 -10.93
CA ALA A 92 8.79 -3.80 -11.90
C ALA A 92 10.13 -3.94 -12.61
N VAL A 93 11.19 -4.25 -11.87
CA VAL A 93 12.53 -4.50 -12.46
C VAL A 93 12.51 -5.73 -13.37
N ALA A 94 11.89 -6.83 -12.92
CA ALA A 94 11.83 -8.06 -13.70
C ALA A 94 11.10 -7.87 -15.04
N VAL A 95 9.94 -7.21 -15.04
CA VAL A 95 9.18 -6.97 -16.28
C VAL A 95 9.86 -5.91 -17.16
N ALA A 96 10.60 -4.95 -16.57
CA ALA A 96 11.42 -4.01 -17.33
C ALA A 96 12.53 -4.72 -18.09
N LEU A 97 13.23 -5.65 -17.44
CA LEU A 97 14.27 -6.47 -18.05
C LEU A 97 13.71 -7.39 -19.15
N ALA A 98 12.46 -7.81 -18.99
CA ALA A 98 11.74 -8.57 -20.03
C ALA A 98 11.23 -7.68 -21.18
N GLY A 99 11.43 -6.36 -21.12
CA GLY A 99 11.07 -5.42 -22.18
C GLY A 99 9.64 -4.85 -22.08
N ASP A 100 8.88 -5.20 -21.05
CA ASP A 100 7.52 -4.67 -20.85
C ASP A 100 7.55 -3.36 -20.05
N ARG A 101 7.75 -2.25 -20.76
CA ARG A 101 7.82 -0.93 -20.14
C ARG A 101 6.50 -0.49 -19.50
N GLY A 102 5.37 -0.85 -20.12
CA GLY A 102 4.04 -0.51 -19.59
C GLY A 102 3.82 -1.14 -18.22
N ALA A 103 4.07 -2.44 -18.13
CA ALA A 103 4.00 -3.17 -16.87
C ALA A 103 5.00 -2.61 -15.84
N ALA A 104 6.23 -2.34 -16.25
CA ALA A 104 7.28 -1.81 -15.36
C ALA A 104 6.88 -0.48 -14.72
N VAL A 105 6.42 0.48 -15.53
CA VAL A 105 6.00 1.80 -15.05
C VAL A 105 4.77 1.67 -14.13
N THR A 106 3.80 0.84 -14.49
CA THR A 106 2.60 0.62 -13.66
C THR A 106 2.96 0.03 -12.30
N LEU A 107 3.79 -1.00 -12.25
CA LEU A 107 4.20 -1.63 -11.00
C LEU A 107 5.08 -0.71 -10.15
N ALA A 108 5.97 0.06 -10.76
CA ALA A 108 6.79 1.06 -10.07
C ALA A 108 5.91 2.17 -9.46
N THR A 109 4.90 2.63 -10.19
CA THR A 109 3.93 3.62 -9.70
C THR A 109 3.11 3.06 -8.55
N ALA A 110 2.64 1.82 -8.65
CA ALA A 110 1.92 1.14 -7.57
C ALA A 110 2.79 0.99 -6.32
N SER A 111 4.08 0.66 -6.49
CA SER A 111 5.04 0.59 -5.38
C SER A 111 5.22 1.94 -4.69
N ALA A 112 5.38 3.02 -5.46
CA ALA A 112 5.50 4.37 -4.91
C ALA A 112 4.23 4.78 -4.15
N MET A 113 3.05 4.47 -4.70
CA MET A 113 1.77 4.71 -4.04
C MET A 113 1.65 3.94 -2.73
N GLN A 114 1.98 2.65 -2.74
CA GLN A 114 1.93 1.80 -1.55
C GLN A 114 2.91 2.29 -0.48
N LEU A 115 4.11 2.68 -0.86
CA LEU A 115 5.07 3.27 0.07
C LEU A 115 4.54 4.57 0.68
N ALA A 116 3.98 5.47 -0.15
CA ALA A 116 3.39 6.71 0.33
C ALA A 116 2.23 6.45 1.30
N LEU A 117 1.35 5.49 1.00
CA LEU A 117 0.27 5.07 1.90
C LEU A 117 0.81 4.57 3.23
N SER A 118 1.82 3.70 3.19
CA SER A 118 2.44 3.14 4.41
C SER A 118 3.09 4.22 5.28
N LEU A 119 3.75 5.21 4.68
CA LEU A 119 4.42 6.29 5.41
C LEU A 119 3.43 7.31 5.99
N THR A 120 2.26 7.47 5.40
CA THR A 120 1.27 8.48 5.79
C THR A 120 0.14 7.92 6.64
N THR A 121 0.04 6.61 6.79
CA THR A 121 -1.04 5.96 7.53
C THR A 121 -0.75 5.87 9.02
N ARG A 122 -1.79 6.06 9.82
CA ARG A 122 -1.75 5.86 11.27
C ARG A 122 -2.00 4.39 11.58
N TYR A 123 -0.95 3.67 11.90
CA TYR A 123 -1.03 2.27 12.34
C TYR A 123 -1.27 2.12 13.85
N SER A 124 -1.42 3.24 14.57
CA SER A 124 -1.68 3.25 16.02
C SER A 124 -3.18 3.26 16.29
N THR A 125 -3.62 2.39 17.18
CA THR A 125 -5.00 2.35 17.69
C THR A 125 -5.22 3.29 18.88
N ARG A 126 -4.18 3.92 19.40
CA ARG A 126 -4.28 4.87 20.50
C ARG A 126 -4.70 6.22 19.97
N GLY A 127 -5.82 6.73 20.47
CA GLY A 127 -6.31 8.05 20.13
C GLY A 127 -7.32 8.08 18.99
N ALA A 128 -8.01 6.99 18.81
CA ALA A 128 -9.26 7.05 18.04
C ALA A 128 -10.26 7.90 18.81
#